data_a921929d010923d38c314577ebaf89f6
#
_entry.id   a921929d010923d38c314577ebaf89f6
#
_cell.length_a   1.000
_cell.length_b   1.000
_cell.length_c   1.000
_cell.angle_alpha   90.00
_cell.angle_beta   90.00
_cell.angle_gamma   90.00
#
_symmetry.space_group_name_H-M   'P 1'
#
loop_
_entity.id
_entity.type
_entity.pdbx_description
1 polymer ?
#
loop_
_entity_poly.entity_id
_entity_poly.type
_entity_poly.pdbx_seq_one_letter_code
_entity_poly.pdbx_strand_id
1 'polypeptide(L)'
;MTAPIINGKQISEEIRKDLREEVERLAKQGFTPGLAVVLVGEDPASQVYVRNKEKACHDLGYYSEVHRLSAETSQEELLALVDKLNHQSNIHGILVQLPLPKHIDEKAVIDAISAEKDVDGFHPVNVGNLMIGDDSLLPCTPAGVIELIKRTGVEIAGKHAVVIGRSNIVGKPVSLLLQRENATVTMCHSRTANMKELTRLADILVVAIGRANFVDASYVKPGAVVIDVGMNRLDNGKLAGDVDFESVKEVSGPITPVPGGVGPMTITMLMQNTLIAAKRLQGLA
;
A
#
# COMPACT_ATOMS: atom_id res chain seq x y z
N MET A 1 17.43 13.19 21.81
CA MET A 1 18.01 12.94 20.45
C MET A 1 16.83 12.85 19.51
N THR A 2 16.83 13.61 18.42
CA THR A 2 15.74 13.61 17.44
C THR A 2 15.65 12.23 16.74
N ALA A 3 14.46 11.72 16.53
CA ALA A 3 14.21 10.41 15.92
C ALA A 3 14.87 10.29 14.54
N PRO A 4 15.47 9.15 14.19
CA PRO A 4 15.88 8.86 12.82
C PRO A 4 14.67 8.87 11.88
N ILE A 5 14.81 9.55 10.72
CA ILE A 5 13.74 9.64 9.74
C ILE A 5 13.78 8.44 8.80
N ILE A 6 12.66 7.74 8.67
CA ILE A 6 12.48 6.67 7.68
C ILE A 6 12.15 7.32 6.34
N ASN A 7 13.15 7.50 5.49
CA ASN A 7 12.97 8.16 4.19
C ASN A 7 12.40 7.17 3.15
N GLY A 8 11.07 7.09 3.09
CA GLY A 8 10.39 6.19 2.16
C GLY A 8 10.63 6.52 0.69
N LYS A 9 10.89 7.79 0.37
CA LYS A 9 11.25 8.16 -1.02
C LYS A 9 12.59 7.55 -1.43
N GLN A 10 13.61 7.65 -0.59
CA GLN A 10 14.91 7.06 -0.87
C GLN A 10 14.81 5.52 -0.98
N ILE A 11 14.16 4.87 -0.02
CA ILE A 11 13.96 3.41 -0.02
C ILE A 11 13.21 2.96 -1.28
N SER A 12 12.18 3.71 -1.66
CA SER A 12 11.42 3.49 -2.89
C SER A 12 12.33 3.57 -4.15
N GLU A 13 13.22 4.55 -4.21
CA GLU A 13 14.16 4.72 -5.34
C GLU A 13 15.16 3.55 -5.42
N GLU A 14 15.66 3.08 -4.29
CA GLU A 14 16.55 1.90 -4.22
C GLU A 14 15.86 0.64 -4.77
N ILE A 15 14.64 0.33 -4.30
CA ILE A 15 13.87 -0.83 -4.78
C ILE A 15 13.54 -0.70 -6.27
N ARG A 16 13.15 0.49 -6.73
CA ARG A 16 12.86 0.72 -8.15
C ARG A 16 14.06 0.55 -9.05
N LYS A 17 15.26 0.79 -8.54
CA LYS A 17 16.48 0.49 -9.29
C LYS A 17 16.59 -1.01 -9.57
N ASP A 18 16.40 -1.84 -8.54
CA ASP A 18 16.47 -3.30 -8.69
C ASP A 18 15.36 -3.81 -9.62
N LEU A 19 14.14 -3.25 -9.50
CA LEU A 19 13.02 -3.58 -10.38
C LEU A 19 13.32 -3.22 -11.84
N ARG A 20 13.94 -2.07 -12.10
CA ARG A 20 14.30 -1.65 -13.46
C ARG A 20 15.32 -2.61 -14.08
N GLU A 21 16.37 -2.98 -13.35
CA GLU A 21 17.38 -3.93 -13.84
C GLU A 21 16.74 -5.27 -14.22
N GLU A 22 15.79 -5.75 -13.43
CA GLU A 22 15.08 -6.99 -13.72
C GLU A 22 14.14 -6.85 -14.93
N VAL A 23 13.41 -5.75 -15.06
CA VAL A 23 12.54 -5.49 -16.23
C VAL A 23 13.37 -5.38 -17.51
N GLU A 24 14.53 -4.70 -17.48
CA GLU A 24 15.44 -4.63 -18.63
C GLU A 24 15.97 -6.01 -19.02
N ARG A 25 16.24 -6.88 -18.04
CA ARG A 25 16.64 -8.27 -18.29
C ARG A 25 15.55 -9.07 -19.01
N LEU A 26 14.29 -8.92 -18.55
CA LEU A 26 13.13 -9.58 -19.15
C LEU A 26 12.81 -9.02 -20.55
N ALA A 27 12.95 -7.72 -20.75
CA ALA A 27 12.74 -7.07 -22.05
C ALA A 27 13.70 -7.61 -23.12
N LYS A 28 14.97 -7.90 -22.77
CA LYS A 28 15.94 -8.56 -23.68
C LYS A 28 15.52 -9.98 -24.08
N GLN A 29 14.62 -10.60 -23.30
CA GLN A 29 14.02 -11.92 -23.60
C GLN A 29 12.67 -11.79 -24.35
N GLY A 30 12.29 -10.59 -24.74
CA GLY A 30 11.04 -10.30 -25.46
C GLY A 30 9.82 -10.20 -24.55
N PHE A 31 10.00 -10.05 -23.23
CA PHE A 31 8.92 -10.00 -22.26
C PHE A 31 8.89 -8.67 -21.48
N THR A 32 7.72 -8.04 -21.41
CA THR A 32 7.51 -6.77 -20.69
C THR A 32 6.31 -6.90 -19.76
N PRO A 33 6.46 -6.65 -18.44
CA PRO A 33 5.32 -6.60 -17.52
C PRO A 33 4.33 -5.51 -17.93
N GLY A 34 3.03 -5.77 -17.83
CA GLY A 34 1.98 -4.83 -18.22
C GLY A 34 0.99 -4.56 -17.08
N LEU A 35 0.68 -3.28 -16.86
CA LEU A 35 -0.28 -2.80 -15.88
C LEU A 35 -1.41 -2.02 -16.56
N ALA A 36 -2.66 -2.41 -16.28
CA ALA A 36 -3.83 -1.62 -16.60
C ALA A 36 -4.33 -0.88 -15.35
N VAL A 37 -4.55 0.43 -15.46
CA VAL A 37 -5.12 1.27 -14.42
C VAL A 37 -6.44 1.83 -14.92
N VAL A 38 -7.52 1.61 -14.17
CA VAL A 38 -8.86 2.13 -14.48
C VAL A 38 -9.21 3.23 -13.48
N LEU A 39 -9.59 4.39 -13.97
CA LEU A 39 -10.08 5.53 -13.20
C LEU A 39 -11.52 5.85 -13.63
N VAL A 40 -12.44 5.90 -12.69
CA VAL A 40 -13.84 6.29 -12.94
C VAL A 40 -14.10 7.63 -12.27
N GLY A 41 -14.53 8.61 -13.07
CA GLY A 41 -14.78 9.98 -12.61
C GLY A 41 -13.52 10.86 -12.55
N GLU A 42 -13.68 12.03 -11.95
CA GLU A 42 -12.70 13.12 -12.02
C GLU A 42 -12.17 13.55 -10.64
N ASP A 43 -12.17 12.66 -9.63
CA ASP A 43 -11.62 12.99 -8.33
C ASP A 43 -10.16 13.46 -8.45
N PRO A 44 -9.82 14.70 -8.00
CA PRO A 44 -8.49 15.27 -8.22
C PRO A 44 -7.36 14.47 -7.54
N ALA A 45 -7.64 13.86 -6.38
CA ALA A 45 -6.64 13.05 -5.68
C ALA A 45 -6.35 11.76 -6.46
N SER A 46 -7.40 11.08 -6.91
CA SER A 46 -7.29 9.86 -7.74
C SER A 46 -6.53 10.11 -9.04
N GLN A 47 -6.77 11.26 -9.70
CA GLN A 47 -6.03 11.65 -10.90
C GLN A 47 -4.52 11.80 -10.64
N VAL A 48 -4.13 12.37 -9.50
CA VAL A 48 -2.71 12.49 -9.12
C VAL A 48 -2.09 11.11 -8.89
N TYR A 49 -2.80 10.20 -8.20
CA TYR A 49 -2.32 8.84 -7.98
C TYR A 49 -2.16 8.07 -9.28
N VAL A 50 -3.13 8.15 -10.20
CA VAL A 50 -3.06 7.48 -11.51
C VAL A 50 -1.88 8.01 -12.33
N ARG A 51 -1.68 9.34 -12.41
CA ARG A 51 -0.50 9.91 -13.09
C ARG A 51 0.83 9.43 -12.52
N ASN A 52 0.93 9.32 -11.19
CA ASN A 52 2.14 8.83 -10.54
C ASN A 52 2.39 7.35 -10.83
N LYS A 53 1.34 6.53 -10.95
CA LYS A 53 1.43 5.11 -11.34
C LYS A 53 1.85 4.96 -12.79
N GLU A 54 1.24 5.73 -13.70
CA GLU A 54 1.58 5.78 -15.12
C GLU A 54 3.05 6.19 -15.32
N LYS A 55 3.50 7.25 -14.62
CA LYS A 55 4.89 7.66 -14.60
C LYS A 55 5.81 6.54 -14.09
N ALA A 56 5.47 5.86 -13.01
CA ALA A 56 6.27 4.77 -12.48
C ALA A 56 6.41 3.61 -13.47
N CYS A 57 5.34 3.25 -14.19
CA CYS A 57 5.39 2.26 -15.27
C CYS A 57 6.39 2.68 -16.36
N HIS A 58 6.26 3.92 -16.84
CA HIS A 58 7.17 4.45 -17.86
C HIS A 58 8.64 4.46 -17.39
N ASP A 59 8.90 4.94 -16.17
CA ASP A 59 10.26 5.04 -15.61
C ASP A 59 10.92 3.67 -15.40
N LEU A 60 10.12 2.60 -15.26
CA LEU A 60 10.59 1.22 -15.06
C LEU A 60 10.53 0.36 -16.34
N GLY A 61 10.03 0.91 -17.47
CA GLY A 61 9.91 0.17 -18.71
C GLY A 61 8.75 -0.83 -18.78
N TYR A 62 7.70 -0.64 -17.96
CA TYR A 62 6.47 -1.43 -18.02
C TYR A 62 5.60 -1.01 -19.20
N TYR A 63 4.85 -1.95 -19.76
CA TYR A 63 3.69 -1.60 -20.58
C TYR A 63 2.58 -1.05 -19.67
N SER A 64 1.93 0.04 -20.08
CA SER A 64 0.91 0.70 -19.25
C SER A 64 -0.31 1.09 -20.09
N GLU A 65 -1.49 0.70 -19.65
CA GLU A 65 -2.77 1.19 -20.16
C GLU A 65 -3.48 1.97 -19.06
N VAL A 66 -3.97 3.18 -19.38
CA VAL A 66 -4.80 3.97 -18.45
C VAL A 66 -6.17 4.22 -19.08
N HIS A 67 -7.19 3.62 -18.49
CA HIS A 67 -8.60 3.77 -18.88
C HIS A 67 -9.25 4.84 -18.01
N ARG A 68 -9.62 5.97 -18.60
CA ARG A 68 -10.35 7.05 -17.92
C ARG A 68 -11.80 7.00 -18.35
N LEU A 69 -12.67 6.65 -17.41
CA LEU A 69 -14.09 6.49 -17.60
C LEU A 69 -14.85 7.66 -16.99
N SER A 70 -15.99 8.02 -17.58
CA SER A 70 -16.90 9.04 -17.05
C SER A 70 -17.41 8.66 -15.65
N ALA A 71 -17.77 9.67 -14.85
CA ALA A 71 -18.42 9.45 -13.55
C ALA A 71 -19.79 8.77 -13.67
N GLU A 72 -20.43 8.85 -14.84
CA GLU A 72 -21.72 8.22 -15.15
C GLU A 72 -21.59 6.77 -15.66
N THR A 73 -20.36 6.27 -15.85
CA THR A 73 -20.12 4.88 -16.29
C THR A 73 -20.88 3.91 -15.40
N SER A 74 -21.64 3.02 -16.01
CA SER A 74 -22.40 2.02 -15.28
C SER A 74 -21.48 0.93 -14.69
N GLN A 75 -21.99 0.20 -13.69
CA GLN A 75 -21.27 -0.94 -13.14
C GLN A 75 -21.04 -2.01 -14.19
N GLU A 76 -22.01 -2.27 -15.05
CA GLU A 76 -21.94 -3.27 -16.14
C GLU A 76 -20.83 -2.93 -17.14
N GLU A 77 -20.71 -1.66 -17.53
CA GLU A 77 -19.65 -1.18 -18.43
C GLU A 77 -18.26 -1.34 -17.80
N LEU A 78 -18.12 -1.00 -16.51
CA LEU A 78 -16.86 -1.18 -15.78
C LEU A 78 -16.49 -2.65 -15.65
N LEU A 79 -17.45 -3.52 -15.29
CA LEU A 79 -17.22 -4.96 -15.20
C LEU A 79 -16.86 -5.59 -16.54
N ALA A 80 -17.48 -5.15 -17.65
CA ALA A 80 -17.12 -5.59 -18.99
C ALA A 80 -15.68 -5.18 -19.38
N LEU A 81 -15.24 -4.00 -18.98
CA LEU A 81 -13.84 -3.58 -19.15
C LEU A 81 -12.88 -4.45 -18.32
N VAL A 82 -13.20 -4.72 -17.06
CA VAL A 82 -12.40 -5.59 -16.19
C VAL A 82 -12.28 -6.99 -16.78
N ASP A 83 -13.40 -7.56 -17.27
CA ASP A 83 -13.38 -8.86 -17.92
C ASP A 83 -12.49 -8.89 -19.17
N LYS A 84 -12.58 -7.86 -20.02
CA LYS A 84 -11.67 -7.69 -21.15
C LYS A 84 -10.21 -7.66 -20.74
N LEU A 85 -9.86 -6.90 -19.69
CA LEU A 85 -8.49 -6.79 -19.17
C LEU A 85 -7.99 -8.11 -18.58
N ASN A 86 -8.88 -8.89 -17.93
CA ASN A 86 -8.54 -10.22 -17.43
C ASN A 86 -8.06 -11.15 -18.57
N HIS A 87 -8.64 -11.02 -19.77
CA HIS A 87 -8.29 -11.85 -20.92
C HIS A 87 -7.16 -11.31 -21.80
N GLN A 88 -6.68 -10.08 -21.56
CA GLN A 88 -5.53 -9.52 -22.28
C GLN A 88 -4.22 -10.16 -21.82
N SER A 89 -3.47 -10.77 -22.75
CA SER A 89 -2.23 -11.48 -22.46
C SER A 89 -1.04 -10.56 -22.14
N ASN A 90 -1.08 -9.30 -22.59
CA ASN A 90 -0.07 -8.28 -22.31
C ASN A 90 -0.36 -7.46 -21.04
N ILE A 91 -1.50 -7.71 -20.36
CA ILE A 91 -1.84 -7.13 -19.06
C ILE A 91 -1.67 -8.20 -17.98
N HIS A 92 -0.76 -7.95 -17.06
CA HIS A 92 -0.40 -8.85 -15.98
C HIS A 92 -0.86 -8.35 -14.61
N GLY A 93 -1.19 -7.05 -14.52
CA GLY A 93 -1.77 -6.42 -13.35
C GLY A 93 -2.95 -5.53 -13.73
N ILE A 94 -4.01 -5.56 -12.94
CA ILE A 94 -5.19 -4.71 -13.08
C ILE A 94 -5.39 -3.97 -11.77
N LEU A 95 -5.59 -2.65 -11.87
CA LEU A 95 -5.91 -1.80 -10.75
C LEU A 95 -7.09 -0.91 -11.11
N VAL A 96 -8.15 -0.98 -10.31
CA VAL A 96 -9.26 -0.02 -10.37
C VAL A 96 -9.10 0.96 -9.22
N GLN A 97 -8.87 2.24 -9.58
CA GLN A 97 -8.55 3.28 -8.59
C GLN A 97 -9.76 3.60 -7.71
N LEU A 98 -9.62 3.37 -6.42
CA LEU A 98 -10.62 3.75 -5.41
C LEU A 98 -10.41 5.22 -4.96
N PRO A 99 -11.48 5.90 -4.49
CA PRO A 99 -12.87 5.43 -4.40
C PRO A 99 -13.60 5.45 -5.74
N LEU A 100 -14.62 4.62 -5.88
CA LEU A 100 -15.52 4.60 -7.02
C LEU A 100 -16.75 5.51 -6.78
N PRO A 101 -17.46 5.95 -7.84
CA PRO A 101 -18.76 6.60 -7.71
C PRO A 101 -19.75 5.72 -6.91
N LYS A 102 -20.63 6.34 -6.13
CA LYS A 102 -21.51 5.66 -5.17
C LYS A 102 -22.48 4.63 -5.77
N HIS A 103 -22.77 4.71 -7.06
CA HIS A 103 -23.66 3.78 -7.77
C HIS A 103 -22.93 2.50 -8.20
N ILE A 104 -21.62 2.42 -8.04
CA ILE A 104 -20.81 1.23 -8.36
C ILE A 104 -20.44 0.52 -7.05
N ASP A 105 -20.68 -0.77 -7.00
CA ASP A 105 -20.27 -1.63 -5.87
C ASP A 105 -18.76 -1.95 -5.99
N GLU A 106 -17.95 -1.30 -5.14
CA GLU A 106 -16.50 -1.53 -5.08
C GLU A 106 -16.15 -3.02 -4.88
N LYS A 107 -16.95 -3.73 -4.07
CA LYS A 107 -16.72 -5.15 -3.82
C LYS A 107 -16.91 -5.98 -5.08
N ALA A 108 -17.99 -5.75 -5.82
CA ALA A 108 -18.25 -6.46 -7.05
C ALA A 108 -17.13 -6.24 -8.09
N VAL A 109 -16.56 -5.04 -8.13
CA VAL A 109 -15.44 -4.72 -9.03
C VAL A 109 -14.15 -5.44 -8.60
N ILE A 110 -13.83 -5.44 -7.30
CA ILE A 110 -12.65 -6.15 -6.78
C ILE A 110 -12.79 -7.66 -7.05
N ASP A 111 -13.96 -8.24 -6.80
CA ASP A 111 -14.22 -9.67 -6.99
C ASP A 111 -14.17 -10.07 -8.49
N ALA A 112 -14.38 -9.15 -9.42
CA ALA A 112 -14.31 -9.38 -10.85
C ALA A 112 -12.89 -9.39 -11.42
N ILE A 113 -11.92 -8.80 -10.75
CA ILE A 113 -10.51 -8.86 -11.16
C ILE A 113 -10.00 -10.29 -10.93
N SER A 114 -9.30 -10.89 -11.91
CA SER A 114 -8.61 -12.17 -11.67
C SER A 114 -7.63 -12.06 -10.50
N ALA A 115 -7.70 -12.97 -9.53
CA ALA A 115 -6.83 -12.97 -8.36
C ALA A 115 -5.33 -12.96 -8.74
N GLU A 116 -4.96 -13.55 -9.87
CA GLU A 116 -3.59 -13.57 -10.39
C GLU A 116 -3.14 -12.21 -10.95
N LYS A 117 -4.10 -11.32 -11.31
CA LYS A 117 -3.87 -9.97 -11.83
C LYS A 117 -4.25 -8.87 -10.84
N ASP A 118 -4.74 -9.23 -9.65
CA ASP A 118 -5.08 -8.29 -8.57
C ASP A 118 -3.80 -7.77 -7.89
N VAL A 119 -3.15 -6.80 -8.52
CA VAL A 119 -1.87 -6.26 -8.04
C VAL A 119 -1.98 -5.31 -6.85
N ASP A 120 -3.19 -4.88 -6.49
CA ASP A 120 -3.46 -4.19 -5.22
C ASP A 120 -3.57 -5.16 -4.04
N GLY A 121 -3.81 -6.47 -4.28
CA GLY A 121 -3.90 -7.52 -3.27
C GLY A 121 -5.18 -7.47 -2.44
N PHE A 122 -6.30 -6.99 -3.01
CA PHE A 122 -7.58 -6.84 -2.31
C PHE A 122 -8.59 -7.94 -2.61
N HIS A 123 -8.35 -8.75 -3.65
CA HIS A 123 -9.21 -9.86 -4.02
C HIS A 123 -9.33 -10.86 -2.87
N PRO A 124 -10.53 -11.39 -2.55
CA PRO A 124 -10.74 -12.31 -1.42
C PRO A 124 -9.80 -13.52 -1.40
N VAL A 125 -9.40 -14.03 -2.57
CA VAL A 125 -8.43 -15.14 -2.67
C VAL A 125 -7.07 -14.70 -2.15
N ASN A 126 -6.53 -13.55 -2.59
CA ASN A 126 -5.25 -13.02 -2.12
C ASN A 126 -5.28 -12.71 -0.61
N VAL A 127 -6.38 -12.13 -0.13
CA VAL A 127 -6.59 -11.87 1.31
C VAL A 127 -6.67 -13.18 2.10
N GLY A 128 -7.36 -14.19 1.59
CA GLY A 128 -7.44 -15.53 2.19
C GLY A 128 -6.08 -16.19 2.28
N ASN A 129 -5.32 -16.20 1.20
CA ASN A 129 -3.97 -16.73 1.14
C ASN A 129 -3.02 -16.01 2.11
N LEU A 130 -3.10 -14.66 2.17
CA LEU A 130 -2.37 -13.88 3.18
C LEU A 130 -2.70 -14.34 4.60
N MET A 131 -3.99 -14.57 4.90
CA MET A 131 -4.45 -14.99 6.23
C MET A 131 -3.91 -16.35 6.66
N ILE A 132 -3.87 -17.32 5.73
CA ILE A 132 -3.41 -18.69 6.01
C ILE A 132 -1.89 -18.89 5.82
N GLY A 133 -1.20 -17.86 5.35
CA GLY A 133 0.26 -17.88 5.15
C GLY A 133 0.71 -18.39 3.79
N ASP A 134 -0.21 -18.61 2.86
CA ASP A 134 0.10 -19.02 1.49
C ASP A 134 0.65 -17.86 0.66
N ASP A 135 1.22 -18.22 -0.49
CA ASP A 135 1.74 -17.23 -1.44
C ASP A 135 0.61 -16.46 -2.12
N SER A 136 0.74 -15.13 -2.16
CA SER A 136 -0.27 -14.23 -2.71
C SER A 136 0.35 -12.91 -3.18
N LEU A 137 -0.39 -12.15 -3.97
CA LEU A 137 -0.10 -10.74 -4.18
C LEU A 137 -0.51 -9.97 -2.92
N LEU A 138 0.46 -9.35 -2.27
CA LEU A 138 0.24 -8.67 -0.98
C LEU A 138 -0.34 -7.26 -1.19
N PRO A 139 -1.23 -6.78 -0.32
CA PRO A 139 -1.67 -5.39 -0.36
C PRO A 139 -0.50 -4.42 -0.36
N CYS A 140 -0.46 -3.51 -1.34
CA CYS A 140 0.73 -2.68 -1.63
C CYS A 140 1.16 -1.81 -0.45
N THR A 141 0.23 -1.07 0.18
CA THR A 141 0.57 -0.21 1.33
C THR A 141 1.05 -1.02 2.53
N PRO A 142 0.39 -2.11 2.94
CA PRO A 142 0.89 -3.02 3.97
C PRO A 142 2.27 -3.61 3.69
N ALA A 143 2.53 -4.07 2.48
CA ALA A 143 3.84 -4.58 2.08
C ALA A 143 4.92 -3.48 2.20
N GLY A 144 4.60 -2.25 1.77
CA GLY A 144 5.48 -1.10 1.91
C GLY A 144 5.77 -0.74 3.37
N VAL A 145 4.80 -0.88 4.27
CA VAL A 145 5.00 -0.68 5.72
C VAL A 145 6.02 -1.67 6.27
N ILE A 146 5.89 -2.96 5.94
CA ILE A 146 6.86 -3.98 6.40
C ILE A 146 8.26 -3.69 5.87
N GLU A 147 8.38 -3.34 4.60
CA GLU A 147 9.68 -3.00 3.99
C GLU A 147 10.33 -1.78 4.68
N LEU A 148 9.55 -0.75 4.98
CA LEU A 148 10.04 0.42 5.74
C LEU A 148 10.56 0.03 7.13
N ILE A 149 9.84 -0.82 7.85
CA ILE A 149 10.26 -1.29 9.17
C ILE A 149 11.57 -2.08 9.06
N LYS A 150 11.67 -3.03 8.12
CA LYS A 150 12.89 -3.83 7.89
C LYS A 150 14.12 -2.95 7.59
N ARG A 151 13.94 -1.87 6.84
CA ARG A 151 15.02 -0.92 6.51
C ARG A 151 15.48 -0.05 7.70
N THR A 152 14.75 -0.06 8.82
CA THR A 152 15.25 0.58 10.05
C THR A 152 16.34 -0.24 10.75
N GLY A 153 16.51 -1.51 10.40
CA GLY A 153 17.36 -2.46 11.09
C GLY A 153 16.76 -3.00 12.39
N VAL A 154 15.54 -2.61 12.76
CA VAL A 154 14.82 -3.16 13.90
C VAL A 154 14.30 -4.54 13.56
N GLU A 155 14.65 -5.55 14.36
CA GLU A 155 14.12 -6.89 14.25
C GLU A 155 12.63 -6.89 14.63
N ILE A 156 11.77 -7.40 13.75
CA ILE A 156 10.32 -7.46 13.98
C ILE A 156 9.96 -8.65 14.89
N ALA A 157 10.69 -9.75 14.74
CA ALA A 157 10.43 -10.98 15.50
C ALA A 157 10.50 -10.73 17.02
N GLY A 158 9.48 -11.23 17.73
CA GLY A 158 9.36 -11.10 19.18
C GLY A 158 8.95 -9.70 19.67
N LYS A 159 8.76 -8.70 18.79
CA LYS A 159 8.32 -7.36 19.17
C LYS A 159 6.80 -7.29 19.34
N HIS A 160 6.37 -6.38 20.20
CA HIS A 160 4.96 -6.02 20.28
C HIS A 160 4.65 -4.90 19.29
N ALA A 161 3.83 -5.23 18.30
CA ALA A 161 3.35 -4.28 17.31
C ALA A 161 1.92 -3.88 17.62
N VAL A 162 1.62 -2.58 17.61
CA VAL A 162 0.25 -2.07 17.71
C VAL A 162 -0.12 -1.36 16.42
N VAL A 163 -1.26 -1.74 15.87
CA VAL A 163 -1.83 -1.15 14.65
C VAL A 163 -3.09 -0.37 15.03
N ILE A 164 -3.08 0.94 14.83
CA ILE A 164 -4.28 1.77 14.99
C ILE A 164 -4.96 1.87 13.61
N GLY A 165 -6.08 1.17 13.47
CA GLY A 165 -6.85 1.03 12.22
C GLY A 165 -7.20 -0.41 11.94
N ARG A 166 -8.37 -0.63 11.30
CA ARG A 166 -8.88 -1.98 10.98
C ARG A 166 -9.53 -2.06 9.60
N SER A 167 -9.10 -1.22 8.67
CA SER A 167 -9.57 -1.29 7.29
C SER A 167 -9.13 -2.59 6.61
N ASN A 168 -9.91 -3.06 5.64
CA ASN A 168 -9.57 -4.26 4.87
C ASN A 168 -8.34 -4.04 3.97
N ILE A 169 -8.07 -2.77 3.61
CA ILE A 169 -7.00 -2.44 2.66
C ILE A 169 -5.66 -2.10 3.34
N VAL A 170 -5.66 -1.76 4.65
CA VAL A 170 -4.42 -1.42 5.38
C VAL A 170 -4.33 -2.10 6.74
N GLY A 171 -5.21 -1.75 7.69
CA GLY A 171 -5.03 -2.14 9.10
C GLY A 171 -4.98 -3.65 9.32
N LYS A 172 -5.94 -4.39 8.76
CA LYS A 172 -5.95 -5.87 8.85
C LYS A 172 -4.75 -6.50 8.14
N PRO A 173 -4.45 -6.16 6.87
CA PRO A 173 -3.31 -6.75 6.18
C PRO A 173 -1.96 -6.44 6.85
N VAL A 174 -1.74 -5.20 7.33
CA VAL A 174 -0.50 -4.86 8.07
C VAL A 174 -0.37 -5.75 9.31
N SER A 175 -1.47 -5.95 10.04
CA SER A 175 -1.46 -6.81 11.24
C SER A 175 -1.07 -8.25 10.91
N LEU A 176 -1.59 -8.80 9.81
CA LEU A 176 -1.25 -10.14 9.33
C LEU A 176 0.22 -10.23 8.89
N LEU A 177 0.71 -9.23 8.16
CA LEU A 177 2.10 -9.20 7.72
C LEU A 177 3.08 -9.07 8.89
N LEU A 178 2.77 -8.25 9.89
CA LEU A 178 3.57 -8.18 11.13
C LEU A 178 3.58 -9.52 11.88
N GLN A 179 2.43 -10.24 11.91
CA GLN A 179 2.37 -11.57 12.48
C GLN A 179 3.22 -12.58 11.69
N ARG A 180 3.24 -12.52 10.35
CA ARG A 180 4.12 -13.36 9.50
C ARG A 180 5.60 -13.11 9.77
N GLU A 181 5.95 -11.88 10.19
CA GLU A 181 7.31 -11.52 10.63
C GLU A 181 7.56 -11.86 12.12
N ASN A 182 6.69 -12.67 12.73
CA ASN A 182 6.77 -13.14 14.12
C ASN A 182 6.61 -12.04 15.20
N ALA A 183 5.90 -10.95 14.91
CA ALA A 183 5.49 -9.99 15.92
C ALA A 183 4.27 -10.46 16.70
N THR A 184 4.16 -10.05 17.96
CA THR A 184 2.88 -10.07 18.69
C THR A 184 2.08 -8.83 18.32
N VAL A 185 0.85 -8.98 17.80
CA VAL A 185 0.11 -7.86 17.23
C VAL A 185 -1.15 -7.55 18.02
N THR A 186 -1.32 -6.28 18.38
CA THR A 186 -2.58 -5.72 18.91
C THR A 186 -3.18 -4.75 17.91
N MET A 187 -4.44 -5.00 17.50
CA MET A 187 -5.18 -4.08 16.63
C MET A 187 -6.12 -3.19 17.45
N CYS A 188 -5.95 -1.88 17.32
CA CYS A 188 -6.78 -0.85 17.95
C CYS A 188 -7.68 -0.15 16.93
N HIS A 189 -8.84 0.32 17.39
CA HIS A 189 -9.82 1.01 16.57
C HIS A 189 -10.69 1.97 17.42
N SER A 190 -11.61 2.69 16.81
CA SER A 190 -12.46 3.70 17.46
C SER A 190 -13.31 3.21 18.65
N ARG A 191 -13.42 1.89 18.85
CA ARG A 191 -14.12 1.27 20.00
C ARG A 191 -13.17 0.65 21.02
N THR A 192 -11.85 0.79 20.84
CA THR A 192 -10.84 0.26 21.76
C THR A 192 -10.84 1.11 23.04
N ALA A 193 -11.08 0.49 24.16
CA ALA A 193 -10.88 1.11 25.47
C ALA A 193 -9.38 1.28 25.75
N ASN A 194 -9.02 2.32 26.49
CA ASN A 194 -7.63 2.56 26.95
C ASN A 194 -6.58 2.52 25.84
N MET A 195 -6.90 3.07 24.66
CA MET A 195 -6.03 3.01 23.48
C MET A 195 -4.61 3.51 23.77
N LYS A 196 -4.45 4.62 24.52
CA LYS A 196 -3.12 5.16 24.87
C LYS A 196 -2.27 4.20 25.69
N GLU A 197 -2.90 3.45 26.59
CA GLU A 197 -2.18 2.46 27.41
C GLU A 197 -1.66 1.32 26.51
N LEU A 198 -2.49 0.84 25.60
CA LEU A 198 -2.11 -0.22 24.65
C LEU A 198 -1.00 0.24 23.71
N THR A 199 -1.12 1.43 23.12
CA THR A 199 -0.14 1.93 22.17
C THR A 199 1.23 2.22 22.81
N ARG A 200 1.26 2.61 24.08
CA ARG A 200 2.51 2.81 24.85
C ARG A 200 3.26 1.51 25.18
N LEU A 201 2.69 0.36 24.91
CA LEU A 201 3.37 -0.93 25.01
C LEU A 201 4.09 -1.32 23.70
N ALA A 202 3.81 -0.60 22.61
CA ALA A 202 4.28 -0.95 21.28
C ALA A 202 5.77 -0.68 21.09
N ASP A 203 6.52 -1.68 20.64
CA ASP A 203 7.86 -1.49 20.07
C ASP A 203 7.77 -0.95 18.63
N ILE A 204 6.67 -1.30 17.94
CA ILE A 204 6.33 -0.86 16.59
C ILE A 204 4.90 -0.35 16.60
N LEU A 205 4.70 0.92 16.26
CA LEU A 205 3.38 1.54 16.16
C LEU A 205 3.08 1.90 14.71
N VAL A 206 1.99 1.33 14.17
CA VAL A 206 1.49 1.67 12.83
C VAL A 206 0.15 2.40 12.97
N VAL A 207 0.04 3.57 12.34
CA VAL A 207 -1.16 4.41 12.42
C VAL A 207 -1.80 4.55 11.04
N ALA A 208 -3.06 4.11 10.90
CA ALA A 208 -3.79 4.06 9.63
C ALA A 208 -5.30 4.30 9.83
N ILE A 209 -5.68 5.53 10.23
CA ILE A 209 -7.06 5.89 10.57
C ILE A 209 -7.64 7.05 9.76
N GLY A 210 -6.81 7.75 8.96
CA GLY A 210 -7.24 8.89 8.14
C GLY A 210 -7.71 10.09 8.98
N ARG A 211 -7.02 10.37 10.10
CA ARG A 211 -7.31 11.50 10.98
C ARG A 211 -6.04 12.26 11.30
N ALA A 212 -5.91 13.46 10.72
CA ALA A 212 -4.73 14.29 10.87
C ALA A 212 -4.35 14.53 12.34
N ASN A 213 -3.06 14.32 12.66
CA ASN A 213 -2.45 14.61 13.96
C ASN A 213 -3.16 13.98 15.17
N PHE A 214 -3.78 12.82 14.97
CA PHE A 214 -4.53 12.14 16.05
C PHE A 214 -3.60 11.55 17.12
N VAL A 215 -2.44 11.00 16.72
CA VAL A 215 -1.47 10.38 17.62
C VAL A 215 -0.40 11.39 18.00
N ASP A 216 -0.38 11.80 19.24
CA ASP A 216 0.67 12.63 19.83
C ASP A 216 1.68 11.81 20.66
N ALA A 217 2.70 12.44 21.23
CA ALA A 217 3.73 11.79 22.05
C ALA A 217 3.18 10.96 23.22
N SER A 218 1.96 11.27 23.72
CA SER A 218 1.34 10.52 24.81
C SER A 218 0.86 9.11 24.43
N TYR A 219 0.79 8.81 23.12
CA TYR A 219 0.47 7.47 22.62
C TYR A 219 1.69 6.58 22.41
N VAL A 220 2.90 7.14 22.43
CA VAL A 220 4.09 6.46 21.93
C VAL A 220 4.98 5.99 23.07
N LYS A 221 5.44 4.74 23.01
CA LYS A 221 6.51 4.24 23.87
C LYS A 221 7.83 4.90 23.47
N PRO A 222 8.62 5.45 24.39
CA PRO A 222 9.93 5.99 24.05
C PRO A 222 10.80 4.99 23.28
N GLY A 223 11.34 5.42 22.14
CA GLY A 223 12.17 4.59 21.28
C GLY A 223 11.42 3.65 20.33
N ALA A 224 10.09 3.65 20.32
CA ALA A 224 9.30 2.83 19.38
C ALA A 224 9.48 3.28 17.92
N VAL A 225 9.48 2.32 16.99
CA VAL A 225 9.35 2.62 15.55
C VAL A 225 7.93 3.09 15.27
N VAL A 226 7.77 4.21 14.57
CA VAL A 226 6.45 4.77 14.25
C VAL A 226 6.27 4.88 12.74
N ILE A 227 5.26 4.18 12.22
CA ILE A 227 4.88 4.22 10.80
C ILE A 227 3.54 4.93 10.66
N ASP A 228 3.57 6.10 10.09
CA ASP A 228 2.38 6.89 9.76
C ASP A 228 1.93 6.60 8.33
N VAL A 229 0.79 5.94 8.19
CA VAL A 229 0.17 5.61 6.90
C VAL A 229 -0.80 6.71 6.46
N GLY A 230 -1.19 7.59 7.38
CA GLY A 230 -2.14 8.66 7.12
C GLY A 230 -1.68 9.62 6.03
N MET A 231 -2.63 10.04 5.21
CA MET A 231 -2.41 11.12 4.22
C MET A 231 -3.66 11.98 4.18
N ASN A 232 -3.65 13.01 4.98
CA ASN A 232 -4.78 13.91 5.15
C ASN A 232 -4.48 15.27 4.49
N ARG A 233 -5.41 15.80 3.72
CA ARG A 233 -5.32 17.17 3.21
C ARG A 233 -5.98 18.12 4.19
N LEU A 234 -5.20 19.04 4.73
CA LEU A 234 -5.69 20.10 5.63
C LEU A 234 -6.37 21.23 4.85
N ASP A 235 -7.15 22.06 5.52
CA ASP A 235 -7.86 23.21 4.92
C ASP A 235 -6.91 24.19 4.23
N ASN A 236 -5.67 24.30 4.71
CA ASN A 236 -4.62 25.12 4.09
C ASN A 236 -3.94 24.47 2.88
N GLY A 237 -4.45 23.31 2.42
CA GLY A 237 -3.91 22.53 1.29
C GLY A 237 -2.67 21.70 1.59
N LYS A 238 -2.06 21.80 2.77
CA LYS A 238 -0.91 20.98 3.16
C LYS A 238 -1.33 19.54 3.46
N LEU A 239 -0.39 18.62 3.30
CA LEU A 239 -0.57 17.23 3.71
C LEU A 239 -0.09 17.04 5.13
N ALA A 240 -0.84 16.25 5.90
CA ALA A 240 -0.48 15.80 7.25
C ALA A 240 -0.77 14.31 7.40
N GLY A 241 0.02 13.65 8.24
CA GLY A 241 -0.23 12.28 8.63
C GLY A 241 -1.29 12.16 9.73
N ASP A 242 -1.50 10.93 10.18
CA ASP A 242 -2.32 10.62 11.35
C ASP A 242 -1.57 10.89 12.66
N VAL A 243 -0.24 11.02 12.57
CA VAL A 243 0.67 11.28 13.69
C VAL A 243 1.04 12.76 13.73
N ASP A 244 0.99 13.36 14.92
CA ASP A 244 1.61 14.65 15.19
C ASP A 244 3.14 14.46 15.17
N PHE A 245 3.71 14.61 13.97
CA PHE A 245 5.11 14.32 13.70
C PHE A 245 6.06 15.11 14.60
N GLU A 246 5.79 16.39 14.83
CA GLU A 246 6.65 17.26 15.61
C GLU A 246 6.71 16.83 17.08
N SER A 247 5.58 16.45 17.64
CA SER A 247 5.47 15.94 19.01
C SER A 247 6.09 14.56 19.16
N VAL A 248 5.82 13.64 18.22
CA VAL A 248 6.22 12.24 18.32
C VAL A 248 7.70 12.02 18.04
N LYS A 249 8.32 12.78 17.14
CA LYS A 249 9.76 12.65 16.83
C LYS A 249 10.70 12.90 18.02
N GLU A 250 10.20 13.59 19.06
CA GLU A 250 10.99 13.85 20.26
C GLU A 250 11.07 12.64 21.22
N VAL A 251 10.16 11.67 21.05
CA VAL A 251 10.05 10.49 21.93
C VAL A 251 10.24 9.17 21.20
N SER A 252 9.95 9.10 19.92
CA SER A 252 10.03 7.86 19.14
C SER A 252 11.49 7.47 18.82
N GLY A 253 11.65 6.21 18.38
CA GLY A 253 12.75 5.78 17.55
C GLY A 253 12.52 6.20 16.09
N PRO A 254 12.87 5.36 15.10
CA PRO A 254 12.66 5.68 13.69
C PRO A 254 11.20 6.02 13.39
N ILE A 255 10.96 7.09 12.61
CA ILE A 255 9.63 7.59 12.27
C ILE A 255 9.51 7.94 10.78
N THR A 256 8.36 7.64 10.16
CA THR A 256 8.06 8.08 8.79
C THR A 256 7.53 9.50 8.76
N PRO A 257 7.98 10.36 7.82
CA PRO A 257 7.38 11.66 7.59
C PRO A 257 6.14 11.56 6.67
N VAL A 258 5.26 12.54 6.72
CA VAL A 258 4.20 12.73 5.74
C VAL A 258 4.26 14.15 5.19
N PRO A 259 4.46 14.32 3.87
CA PRO A 259 4.71 13.29 2.83
C PRO A 259 6.13 12.71 2.85
N GLY A 260 6.34 11.63 2.10
CA GLY A 260 7.67 11.06 1.85
C GLY A 260 7.99 9.78 2.63
N GLY A 261 7.07 9.30 3.48
CA GLY A 261 7.15 8.00 4.15
C GLY A 261 6.49 6.89 3.35
N VAL A 262 5.29 6.47 3.74
CA VAL A 262 4.57 5.30 3.18
C VAL A 262 4.11 5.51 1.74
N GLY A 263 3.67 6.71 1.34
CA GLY A 263 3.09 6.96 0.01
C GLY A 263 3.96 6.51 -1.17
N PRO A 264 5.26 6.86 -1.24
CA PRO A 264 6.16 6.38 -2.29
C PRO A 264 6.27 4.86 -2.36
N MET A 265 6.20 4.18 -1.21
CA MET A 265 6.30 2.72 -1.12
C MET A 265 5.10 2.02 -1.73
N THR A 266 3.89 2.55 -1.56
CA THR A 266 2.67 1.97 -2.14
C THR A 266 2.80 1.78 -3.66
N ILE A 267 3.29 2.80 -4.38
CA ILE A 267 3.48 2.71 -5.83
C ILE A 267 4.61 1.73 -6.17
N THR A 268 5.66 1.70 -5.37
CA THR A 268 6.79 0.78 -5.60
C THR A 268 6.37 -0.68 -5.39
N MET A 269 5.58 -0.98 -4.36
CA MET A 269 5.04 -2.32 -4.15
C MET A 269 4.03 -2.72 -5.25
N LEU A 270 3.27 -1.77 -5.79
CA LEU A 270 2.42 -2.02 -6.95
C LEU A 270 3.25 -2.47 -8.18
N MET A 271 4.36 -1.79 -8.45
CA MET A 271 5.26 -2.22 -9.53
C MET A 271 5.85 -3.60 -9.25
N GLN A 272 6.26 -3.87 -8.01
CA GLN A 272 6.76 -5.19 -7.62
C GLN A 272 5.70 -6.28 -7.79
N ASN A 273 4.46 -6.05 -7.33
CA ASN A 273 3.37 -7.00 -7.53
C ASN A 273 3.07 -7.25 -9.00
N THR A 274 3.10 -6.20 -9.84
CA THR A 274 2.92 -6.34 -11.29
C THR A 274 4.02 -7.22 -11.90
N LEU A 275 5.26 -7.07 -11.47
CA LEU A 275 6.37 -7.92 -11.93
C LEU A 275 6.20 -9.37 -11.47
N ILE A 276 5.81 -9.59 -10.21
CA ILE A 276 5.53 -10.92 -9.65
C ILE A 276 4.39 -11.59 -10.44
N ALA A 277 3.26 -10.90 -10.62
CA ALA A 277 2.14 -11.40 -11.40
C ALA A 277 2.55 -11.76 -12.84
N ALA A 278 3.31 -10.88 -13.47
CA ALA A 278 3.82 -11.09 -14.81
C ALA A 278 4.69 -12.35 -14.92
N LYS A 279 5.63 -12.54 -13.99
CA LYS A 279 6.47 -13.74 -13.96
C LYS A 279 5.66 -15.02 -13.73
N ARG A 280 4.69 -15.00 -12.81
CA ARG A 280 3.82 -16.15 -12.53
C ARG A 280 2.99 -16.56 -13.76
N LEU A 281 2.35 -15.58 -14.41
CA LEU A 281 1.52 -15.82 -15.60
C LEU A 281 2.33 -16.34 -16.80
N GLN A 282 3.65 -16.10 -16.83
CA GLN A 282 4.57 -16.59 -17.86
C GLN A 282 5.34 -17.84 -17.43
N GLY A 283 5.10 -18.37 -16.23
CA GLY A 283 5.84 -19.54 -15.73
C GLY A 283 7.33 -19.27 -15.49
N LEU A 284 7.70 -18.03 -15.18
CA LEU A 284 9.08 -17.56 -14.92
C LEU A 284 9.37 -17.39 -13.42
N ALA A 285 8.41 -17.68 -12.54
CA ALA A 285 8.51 -17.58 -11.08
C ALA A 285 8.97 -18.89 -10.46
#